data_55a4cd68480a30faaaa213ba4811f7e6
#
_entry.id   55a4cd68480a30faaaa213ba4811f7e6
#
_cell.length_a   1.000
_cell.length_b   1.000
_cell.length_c   1.000
_cell.angle_alpha   90.00
_cell.angle_beta   90.00
_cell.angle_gamma   90.00
#
_symmetry.space_group_name_H-M   'P 1'
#
loop_
_entity.id
_entity.type
_entity.pdbx_description
1 polymer ?
#
loop_
_entity_poly.entity_id
_entity_poly.type
_entity_poly.pdbx_seq_one_letter_code
_entity_poly.pdbx_strand_id
1 'polypeptide(L)'
;MAVTAALVKELRERTGAGMMDCKKALEETAGDIEAAIDAMRKSGLAKAAKKAGRIAAEGTIITRVADGLGLAIEFNCETDFVARDASFLAFANAVADLAHANKLFTAEAILAADLNGTSVEDTRATLVAKIGENINVRRAAVVEGAVIGQYVHSGRIGVLAVLEGGNEDIAKDVAMHVAANNPGYVN
;
A
#
# COMPACT_ATOMS: atom_id res chain seq x y z
N MET A 1 -14.92 -30.38 -13.44
CA MET A 1 -15.58 -30.72 -12.13
C MET A 1 -16.69 -29.70 -11.86
N ALA A 2 -17.74 -30.10 -11.13
CA ALA A 2 -18.77 -29.12 -10.73
C ALA A 2 -18.18 -28.13 -9.71
N VAL A 3 -18.42 -26.84 -9.90
CA VAL A 3 -18.00 -25.80 -8.93
C VAL A 3 -18.84 -25.90 -7.68
N THR A 4 -18.22 -26.27 -6.58
CA THR A 4 -18.89 -26.44 -5.27
C THR A 4 -18.78 -25.18 -4.43
N ALA A 5 -19.68 -24.98 -3.46
CA ALA A 5 -19.60 -23.90 -2.50
C ALA A 5 -18.30 -23.94 -1.67
N ALA A 6 -17.76 -25.12 -1.41
CA ALA A 6 -16.48 -25.30 -0.71
C ALA A 6 -15.30 -24.75 -1.51
N LEU A 7 -15.23 -25.05 -2.83
CA LEU A 7 -14.21 -24.50 -3.72
C LEU A 7 -14.29 -22.97 -3.81
N VAL A 8 -15.50 -22.40 -3.89
CA VAL A 8 -15.69 -20.95 -3.92
C VAL A 8 -15.22 -20.30 -2.60
N LYS A 9 -15.52 -20.95 -1.46
CA LYS A 9 -15.06 -20.47 -0.14
C LYS A 9 -13.54 -20.52 -0.04
N GLU A 10 -12.92 -21.63 -0.45
CA GLU A 10 -11.46 -21.80 -0.44
C GLU A 10 -10.77 -20.73 -1.31
N LEU A 11 -11.23 -20.56 -2.56
CA LEU A 11 -10.68 -19.55 -3.46
C LEU A 11 -10.83 -18.14 -2.87
N ARG A 12 -11.96 -17.84 -2.24
CA ARG A 12 -12.21 -16.56 -1.57
C ARG A 12 -11.26 -16.34 -0.38
N GLU A 13 -11.02 -17.36 0.43
CA GLU A 13 -10.07 -17.27 1.57
C GLU A 13 -8.64 -17.02 1.08
N ARG A 14 -8.24 -17.63 -0.03
CA ARG A 14 -6.90 -17.46 -0.63
C ARG A 14 -6.70 -16.12 -1.35
N THR A 15 -7.76 -15.58 -1.97
CA THR A 15 -7.64 -14.38 -2.83
C THR A 15 -8.23 -13.10 -2.20
N GLY A 16 -9.07 -13.23 -1.18
CA GLY A 16 -9.82 -12.11 -0.62
C GLY A 16 -10.87 -11.50 -1.57
N ALA A 17 -11.10 -12.08 -2.74
CA ALA A 17 -11.99 -11.58 -3.76
C ALA A 17 -13.49 -11.81 -3.44
N GLY A 18 -14.38 -11.16 -4.20
CA GLY A 18 -15.81 -11.32 -4.07
C GLY A 18 -16.27 -12.75 -4.42
N MET A 19 -17.32 -13.23 -3.74
CA MET A 19 -17.84 -14.59 -3.95
C MET A 19 -18.22 -14.86 -5.42
N MET A 20 -18.82 -13.87 -6.09
CA MET A 20 -19.25 -14.02 -7.49
C MET A 20 -18.06 -14.06 -8.46
N ASP A 21 -17.00 -13.28 -8.18
CA ASP A 21 -15.79 -13.31 -8.99
C ASP A 21 -15.06 -14.66 -8.82
N CYS A 22 -15.00 -15.20 -7.59
CA CYS A 22 -14.43 -16.52 -7.32
C CYS A 22 -15.23 -17.63 -8.04
N LYS A 23 -16.57 -17.58 -7.95
CA LYS A 23 -17.43 -18.55 -8.64
C LYS A 23 -17.19 -18.52 -10.14
N LYS A 24 -17.20 -17.33 -10.76
CA LYS A 24 -16.98 -17.15 -12.18
C LYS A 24 -15.60 -17.67 -12.61
N ALA A 25 -14.54 -17.34 -11.87
CA ALA A 25 -13.20 -17.82 -12.16
C ALA A 25 -13.10 -19.35 -12.11
N LEU A 26 -13.74 -19.99 -11.12
CA LEU A 26 -13.79 -21.45 -11.03
C LEU A 26 -14.60 -22.08 -12.16
N GLU A 27 -15.69 -21.47 -12.60
CA GLU A 27 -16.48 -21.93 -13.75
C GLU A 27 -15.64 -21.86 -15.04
N GLU A 28 -14.90 -20.78 -15.26
CA GLU A 28 -14.01 -20.58 -16.41
C GLU A 28 -12.81 -21.56 -16.42
N THR A 29 -12.38 -22.02 -15.25
CA THR A 29 -11.24 -22.94 -15.09
C THR A 29 -11.64 -24.36 -14.76
N ALA A 30 -12.92 -24.74 -14.97
CA ALA A 30 -13.46 -26.07 -14.70
C ALA A 30 -13.20 -26.59 -13.26
N GLY A 31 -13.14 -25.68 -12.27
CA GLY A 31 -12.92 -25.97 -10.86
C GLY A 31 -11.44 -26.10 -10.45
N ASP A 32 -10.50 -25.77 -11.32
CA ASP A 32 -9.08 -25.70 -11.00
C ASP A 32 -8.78 -24.40 -10.23
N ILE A 33 -8.42 -24.53 -8.95
CA ILE A 33 -8.18 -23.40 -8.05
C ILE A 33 -6.93 -22.60 -8.44
N GLU A 34 -5.85 -23.27 -8.83
CA GLU A 34 -4.61 -22.60 -9.20
C GLU A 34 -4.77 -21.82 -10.51
N ALA A 35 -5.42 -22.43 -11.49
CA ALA A 35 -5.77 -21.74 -12.73
C ALA A 35 -6.75 -20.57 -12.47
N ALA A 36 -7.68 -20.70 -11.52
CA ALA A 36 -8.60 -19.63 -11.14
C ALA A 36 -7.86 -18.47 -10.48
N ILE A 37 -6.90 -18.73 -9.59
CA ILE A 37 -6.05 -17.70 -8.98
C ILE A 37 -5.28 -16.93 -10.06
N ASP A 38 -4.64 -17.62 -10.99
CA ASP A 38 -3.87 -16.98 -12.08
C ASP A 38 -4.77 -16.17 -13.02
N ALA A 39 -5.96 -16.68 -13.36
CA ALA A 39 -6.95 -15.96 -14.16
C ALA A 39 -7.44 -14.69 -13.44
N MET A 40 -7.69 -14.77 -12.13
CA MET A 40 -8.11 -13.64 -11.31
C MET A 40 -6.99 -12.60 -11.18
N ARG A 41 -5.73 -13.02 -11.02
CA ARG A 41 -4.56 -12.13 -11.02
C ARG A 41 -4.45 -11.36 -12.34
N LYS A 42 -4.50 -12.04 -13.48
CA LYS A 42 -4.48 -11.41 -14.82
C LYS A 42 -5.65 -10.45 -15.03
N SER A 43 -6.84 -10.83 -14.60
CA SER A 43 -8.03 -9.97 -14.65
C SER A 43 -7.89 -8.75 -13.73
N GLY A 44 -7.27 -8.90 -12.55
CA GLY A 44 -6.97 -7.82 -11.61
C GLY A 44 -6.03 -6.78 -12.23
N LEU A 45 -4.93 -7.23 -12.84
CA LEU A 45 -3.99 -6.37 -13.56
C LEU A 45 -4.68 -5.60 -14.70
N ALA A 46 -5.53 -6.27 -15.50
CA ALA A 46 -6.28 -5.61 -16.56
C ALA A 46 -7.28 -4.58 -16.05
N LYS A 47 -7.96 -4.85 -14.93
CA LYS A 47 -8.87 -3.90 -14.28
C LYS A 47 -8.10 -2.71 -13.69
N ALA A 48 -6.95 -2.94 -13.08
CA ALA A 48 -6.08 -1.89 -12.55
C ALA A 48 -5.55 -0.98 -13.66
N ALA A 49 -5.07 -1.56 -14.77
CA ALA A 49 -4.60 -0.80 -15.93
C ALA A 49 -5.68 0.12 -16.52
N LYS A 50 -6.94 -0.34 -16.60
CA LYS A 50 -8.08 0.50 -17.06
C LYS A 50 -8.37 1.68 -16.14
N LYS A 51 -7.99 1.59 -14.86
CA LYS A 51 -8.23 2.64 -13.86
C LYS A 51 -7.02 3.55 -13.64
N ALA A 52 -5.83 3.16 -14.12
CA ALA A 52 -4.58 3.88 -13.87
C ALA A 52 -4.60 5.36 -14.32
N GLY A 53 -5.41 5.71 -15.33
CA GLY A 53 -5.58 7.09 -15.79
C GLY A 53 -6.55 7.95 -14.95
N ARG A 54 -7.20 7.38 -13.92
CA ARG A 54 -8.11 8.14 -13.06
C ARG A 54 -7.32 8.94 -12.02
N ILE A 55 -7.79 10.13 -11.70
CA ILE A 55 -7.17 10.98 -10.70
C ILE A 55 -7.37 10.35 -9.31
N ALA A 56 -6.25 10.04 -8.66
CA ALA A 56 -6.20 9.55 -7.29
C ALA A 56 -5.55 10.63 -6.41
N ALA A 57 -6.37 11.57 -5.95
CA ALA A 57 -5.92 12.75 -5.19
C ALA A 57 -6.03 12.58 -3.68
N GLU A 58 -6.78 11.58 -3.23
CA GLU A 58 -6.90 11.19 -1.83
C GLU A 58 -5.88 10.10 -1.47
N GLY A 59 -5.81 9.70 -0.22
CA GLY A 59 -4.92 8.62 0.21
C GLY A 59 -4.39 8.79 1.60
N THR A 60 -3.24 8.16 1.86
CA THR A 60 -2.56 8.22 3.15
C THR A 60 -1.04 8.22 3.00
N ILE A 61 -0.37 8.84 3.96
CA ILE A 61 1.08 8.73 4.13
C ILE A 61 1.34 7.78 5.30
N ILE A 62 2.22 6.82 5.09
CA ILE A 62 2.71 5.92 6.13
C ILE A 62 4.20 6.19 6.35
N THR A 63 4.60 6.33 7.61
CA THR A 63 6.00 6.51 7.99
C THR A 63 6.49 5.30 8.79
N ARG A 64 7.80 5.01 8.65
CA ARG A 64 8.53 4.02 9.46
C ARG A 64 9.88 4.59 9.84
N VAL A 65 10.24 4.46 11.12
CA VAL A 65 11.54 4.87 11.62
C VAL A 65 12.08 3.77 12.51
N ALA A 66 13.20 3.20 12.12
CA ALA A 66 13.97 2.26 12.92
C ALA A 66 15.43 2.22 12.43
N ASP A 67 16.36 1.84 13.29
CA ASP A 67 17.77 1.59 12.97
C ASP A 67 18.47 2.74 12.22
N GLY A 68 18.14 3.98 12.58
CA GLY A 68 18.71 5.16 11.94
C GLY A 68 18.20 5.45 10.53
N LEU A 69 17.13 4.78 10.11
CA LEU A 69 16.47 4.94 8.82
C LEU A 69 15.03 5.42 9.02
N GLY A 70 14.66 6.52 8.37
CA GLY A 70 13.29 7.01 8.28
C GLY A 70 12.77 6.89 6.85
N LEU A 71 11.58 6.30 6.69
CA LEU A 71 10.90 6.13 5.41
C LEU A 71 9.50 6.69 5.50
N ALA A 72 9.08 7.46 4.50
CA ALA A 72 7.71 7.92 4.31
C ALA A 72 7.23 7.49 2.92
N ILE A 73 6.06 6.87 2.82
CA ILE A 73 5.47 6.43 1.54
C ILE A 73 4.10 7.07 1.38
N GLU A 74 3.84 7.62 0.21
CA GLU A 74 2.55 8.15 -0.20
C GLU A 74 1.78 7.09 -0.99
N PHE A 75 0.60 6.73 -0.46
CA PHE A 75 -0.38 5.86 -1.10
C PHE A 75 -1.59 6.69 -1.50
N ASN A 76 -1.98 6.65 -2.78
CA ASN A 76 -3.13 7.41 -3.26
C ASN A 76 -4.31 6.50 -3.63
N CYS A 77 -5.51 7.05 -3.50
CA CYS A 77 -6.78 6.51 -3.97
C CYS A 77 -7.69 7.63 -4.49
N GLU A 78 -8.86 7.30 -5.03
CA GLU A 78 -9.75 8.31 -5.63
C GLU A 78 -10.56 9.08 -4.58
N THR A 79 -11.01 8.39 -3.50
CA THR A 79 -11.91 8.98 -2.49
C THR A 79 -11.35 8.88 -1.06
N ASP A 80 -11.82 9.79 -0.19
CA ASP A 80 -11.51 9.76 1.24
C ASP A 80 -12.14 8.57 1.97
N PHE A 81 -13.21 7.97 1.42
CA PHE A 81 -13.78 6.72 1.92
C PHE A 81 -12.77 5.58 1.82
N VAL A 82 -12.13 5.42 0.67
CA VAL A 82 -11.11 4.38 0.45
C VAL A 82 -9.85 4.69 1.24
N ALA A 83 -9.47 5.96 1.41
CA ALA A 83 -8.34 6.33 2.26
C ALA A 83 -8.49 5.87 3.72
N ARG A 84 -9.71 5.58 4.16
CA ARG A 84 -10.04 5.05 5.51
C ARG A 84 -10.46 3.59 5.49
N ASP A 85 -10.52 2.95 4.32
CA ASP A 85 -10.88 1.53 4.20
C ASP A 85 -9.84 0.63 4.86
N ALA A 86 -10.30 -0.35 5.62
CA ALA A 86 -9.41 -1.25 6.37
C ALA A 86 -8.49 -2.07 5.45
N SER A 87 -8.96 -2.47 4.26
CA SER A 87 -8.14 -3.24 3.29
C SER A 87 -7.08 -2.35 2.66
N PHE A 88 -7.40 -1.08 2.35
CA PHE A 88 -6.45 -0.11 1.84
C PHE A 88 -5.36 0.20 2.88
N LEU A 89 -5.74 0.47 4.13
CA LEU A 89 -4.80 0.75 5.21
C LEU A 89 -3.93 -0.47 5.55
N ALA A 90 -4.50 -1.68 5.54
CA ALA A 90 -3.74 -2.91 5.74
C ALA A 90 -2.68 -3.11 4.65
N PHE A 91 -3.05 -2.89 3.38
CA PHE A 91 -2.12 -2.92 2.25
C PHE A 91 -1.01 -1.87 2.42
N ALA A 92 -1.36 -0.62 2.68
CA ALA A 92 -0.40 0.48 2.82
C ALA A 92 0.61 0.22 3.96
N ASN A 93 0.13 -0.29 5.11
CA ASN A 93 1.01 -0.63 6.24
C ASN A 93 1.94 -1.81 5.92
N ALA A 94 1.42 -2.90 5.34
CA ALA A 94 2.23 -4.06 4.98
C ALA A 94 3.33 -3.71 3.96
N VAL A 95 3.00 -2.86 2.97
CA VAL A 95 3.97 -2.37 1.99
C VAL A 95 5.02 -1.46 2.64
N ALA A 96 4.63 -0.60 3.58
CA ALA A 96 5.57 0.27 4.29
C ALA A 96 6.53 -0.55 5.18
N ASP A 97 6.03 -1.58 5.88
CA ASP A 97 6.85 -2.50 6.66
C ASP A 97 7.86 -3.25 5.77
N LEU A 98 7.39 -3.80 4.64
CA LEU A 98 8.22 -4.47 3.65
C LEU A 98 9.31 -3.55 3.09
N ALA A 99 8.93 -2.34 2.67
CA ALA A 99 9.83 -1.38 2.06
C ALA A 99 10.91 -0.91 3.05
N HIS A 100 10.55 -0.64 4.31
CA HIS A 100 11.50 -0.27 5.34
C HIS A 100 12.47 -1.41 5.64
N ALA A 101 11.97 -2.64 5.87
CA ALA A 101 12.78 -3.80 6.21
C ALA A 101 13.78 -4.17 5.10
N ASN A 102 13.40 -3.99 3.82
CA ASN A 102 14.23 -4.33 2.67
C ASN A 102 14.92 -3.11 2.03
N LYS A 103 14.83 -1.93 2.65
CA LYS A 103 15.45 -0.69 2.17
C LYS A 103 15.06 -0.34 0.72
N LEU A 104 13.77 -0.41 0.42
CA LEU A 104 13.22 -0.09 -0.89
C LEU A 104 12.74 1.37 -0.89
N PHE A 105 13.38 2.22 -1.69
CA PHE A 105 13.18 3.67 -1.63
C PHE A 105 12.56 4.28 -2.88
N THR A 106 12.21 3.47 -3.86
CA THR A 106 11.51 3.91 -5.07
C THR A 106 10.21 3.16 -5.25
N ALA A 107 9.22 3.81 -5.86
CA ALA A 107 7.93 3.17 -6.13
C ALA A 107 8.09 1.89 -6.97
N GLU A 108 8.98 1.91 -7.96
CA GLU A 108 9.26 0.76 -8.82
C GLU A 108 9.82 -0.42 -8.03
N ALA A 109 10.80 -0.19 -7.16
CA ALA A 109 11.40 -1.24 -6.33
C ALA A 109 10.37 -1.81 -5.34
N ILE A 110 9.54 -0.94 -4.76
CA ILE A 110 8.47 -1.34 -3.83
C ILE A 110 7.43 -2.21 -4.57
N LEU A 111 6.97 -1.79 -5.74
CA LEU A 111 5.95 -2.52 -6.51
C LEU A 111 6.45 -3.90 -6.99
N ALA A 112 7.74 -4.02 -7.28
CA ALA A 112 8.36 -5.28 -7.73
C ALA A 112 8.64 -6.25 -6.57
N ALA A 113 8.64 -5.80 -5.32
CA ALA A 113 9.00 -6.61 -4.17
C ALA A 113 7.95 -7.70 -3.87
N ASP A 114 8.40 -8.82 -3.29
CA ASP A 114 7.52 -9.89 -2.83
C ASP A 114 6.84 -9.53 -1.50
N LEU A 115 5.52 -9.59 -1.50
CA LEU A 115 4.68 -9.41 -0.32
C LEU A 115 3.91 -10.72 -0.08
N ASN A 116 4.48 -11.61 0.74
CA ASN A 116 3.88 -12.90 1.09
C ASN A 116 3.64 -13.84 -0.11
N GLY A 117 4.61 -13.95 -1.01
CA GLY A 117 4.57 -14.86 -2.17
C GLY A 117 3.90 -14.26 -3.42
N THR A 118 3.58 -12.97 -3.38
CA THR A 118 2.97 -12.25 -4.51
C THR A 118 3.61 -10.86 -4.59
N SER A 119 3.80 -10.30 -5.80
CA SER A 119 4.34 -8.94 -5.90
C SER A 119 3.40 -7.90 -5.26
N VAL A 120 3.98 -6.81 -4.75
CA VAL A 120 3.19 -5.65 -4.28
C VAL A 120 2.28 -5.15 -5.40
N GLU A 121 2.74 -5.15 -6.66
CA GLU A 121 1.93 -4.74 -7.83
C GLU A 121 0.72 -5.66 -8.04
N ASP A 122 0.88 -6.97 -7.98
CA ASP A 122 -0.25 -7.92 -8.10
C ASP A 122 -1.24 -7.77 -6.94
N THR A 123 -0.72 -7.55 -5.72
CA THR A 123 -1.55 -7.29 -4.53
C THR A 123 -2.32 -5.99 -4.68
N ARG A 124 -1.68 -4.92 -5.15
CA ARG A 124 -2.31 -3.63 -5.47
C ARG A 124 -3.41 -3.79 -6.52
N ALA A 125 -3.11 -4.50 -7.61
CA ALA A 125 -4.08 -4.73 -8.68
C ALA A 125 -5.31 -5.52 -8.21
N THR A 126 -5.10 -6.49 -7.35
CA THR A 126 -6.17 -7.25 -6.69
C THR A 126 -7.03 -6.34 -5.83
N LEU A 127 -6.41 -5.44 -5.06
CA LEU A 127 -7.10 -4.46 -4.23
C LEU A 127 -7.90 -3.46 -5.09
N VAL A 128 -7.33 -2.96 -6.20
CA VAL A 128 -8.03 -2.12 -7.19
C VAL A 128 -9.25 -2.84 -7.77
N ALA A 129 -9.12 -4.12 -8.09
CA ALA A 129 -10.23 -4.91 -8.61
C ALA A 129 -11.34 -5.09 -7.59
N LYS A 130 -11.00 -5.26 -6.30
CA LYS A 130 -11.92 -5.44 -5.18
C LYS A 130 -12.64 -4.15 -4.82
N ILE A 131 -11.91 -3.06 -4.64
CA ILE A 131 -12.45 -1.76 -4.18
C ILE A 131 -13.11 -1.00 -5.33
N GLY A 132 -12.55 -1.10 -6.54
CA GLY A 132 -13.09 -0.43 -7.72
C GLY A 132 -12.51 0.97 -7.98
N GLU A 133 -11.52 1.41 -7.22
CA GLU A 133 -10.81 2.68 -7.40
C GLU A 133 -9.37 2.49 -7.88
N ASN A 134 -8.82 3.53 -8.50
CA ASN A 134 -7.38 3.60 -8.77
C ASN A 134 -6.63 3.74 -7.45
N ILE A 135 -5.63 2.87 -7.21
CA ILE A 135 -4.77 2.88 -6.03
C ILE A 135 -3.32 2.87 -6.50
N ASN A 136 -2.50 3.75 -5.94
CA ASN A 136 -1.10 3.91 -6.33
C ASN A 136 -0.17 3.92 -5.13
N VAL A 137 0.99 3.28 -5.26
CA VAL A 137 2.20 3.61 -4.49
C VAL A 137 2.88 4.74 -5.25
N ARG A 138 2.71 5.98 -4.81
CA ARG A 138 3.09 7.15 -5.61
C ARG A 138 4.56 7.47 -5.54
N ARG A 139 5.09 7.55 -4.32
CA ARG A 139 6.49 7.89 -4.04
C ARG A 139 6.89 7.49 -2.65
N ALA A 140 8.19 7.38 -2.46
CA ALA A 140 8.82 7.23 -1.16
C ALA A 140 9.84 8.34 -0.93
N ALA A 141 10.02 8.74 0.32
CA ALA A 141 11.08 9.62 0.77
C ALA A 141 11.83 8.95 1.91
N VAL A 142 13.15 9.06 1.90
CA VAL A 142 14.03 8.41 2.87
C VAL A 142 14.93 9.45 3.51
N VAL A 143 15.19 9.29 4.80
CA VAL A 143 16.19 10.04 5.57
C VAL A 143 17.01 9.07 6.41
N GLU A 144 18.25 9.42 6.68
CA GLU A 144 19.14 8.67 7.56
C GLU A 144 19.70 9.60 8.64
N GLY A 145 19.85 9.09 9.85
CA GLY A 145 20.40 9.86 10.96
C GLY A 145 20.28 9.14 12.30
N ALA A 146 21.01 9.65 13.29
CA ALA A 146 21.03 9.07 14.64
C ALA A 146 19.73 9.38 15.41
N VAL A 147 19.11 10.55 15.16
CA VAL A 147 17.88 10.98 15.82
C VAL A 147 16.88 11.39 14.74
N ILE A 148 15.83 10.58 14.55
CA ILE A 148 14.81 10.82 13.53
C ILE A 148 13.45 10.94 14.22
N GLY A 149 12.80 12.10 14.05
CA GLY A 149 11.41 12.32 14.40
C GLY A 149 10.48 12.03 13.24
N GLN A 150 9.31 11.49 13.52
CA GLN A 150 8.25 11.29 12.54
C GLN A 150 6.92 11.84 13.05
N TYR A 151 6.16 12.42 12.15
CA TYR A 151 4.80 12.86 12.44
C TYR A 151 3.91 12.74 11.21
N VAL A 152 2.72 12.20 11.40
CA VAL A 152 1.70 12.13 10.35
C VAL A 152 0.43 12.80 10.85
N HIS A 153 0.01 13.85 10.16
CA HIS A 153 -1.23 14.56 10.47
C HIS A 153 -2.37 14.08 9.59
N SER A 154 -3.35 13.44 10.20
CA SER A 154 -4.57 12.95 9.55
C SER A 154 -4.33 12.06 8.31
N GLY A 155 -3.19 11.40 8.22
CA GLY A 155 -2.79 10.61 7.05
C GLY A 155 -2.39 11.45 5.81
N ARG A 156 -2.50 12.77 5.85
CA ARG A 156 -2.33 13.65 4.68
C ARG A 156 -1.01 14.40 4.63
N ILE A 157 -0.44 14.70 5.79
CA ILE A 157 0.85 15.40 5.91
C ILE A 157 1.78 14.46 6.66
N GLY A 158 2.88 14.07 6.04
CA GLY A 158 3.93 13.27 6.67
C GLY A 158 5.22 14.04 6.73
N VAL A 159 5.88 14.03 7.89
CA VAL A 159 7.16 14.70 8.12
C VAL A 159 8.13 13.71 8.74
N LEU A 160 9.34 13.70 8.20
CA LEU A 160 10.53 13.09 8.81
C LEU A 160 11.52 14.21 9.12
N ALA A 161 11.96 14.33 10.37
CA ALA A 161 12.95 15.33 10.80
C ALA A 161 14.19 14.61 11.33
N VAL A 162 15.37 14.98 10.83
CA VAL A 162 16.66 14.46 11.30
C VAL A 162 17.34 15.55 12.12
N LEU A 163 17.78 15.20 13.31
CA LEU A 163 18.49 16.12 14.21
C LEU A 163 19.93 15.67 14.42
N GLU A 164 20.84 16.63 14.47
CA GLU A 164 22.25 16.45 14.88
C GLU A 164 22.39 16.57 16.41
N GLY A 165 21.62 15.80 17.16
CA GLY A 165 21.59 15.83 18.62
C GLY A 165 20.17 15.92 19.17
N GLY A 166 20.05 15.96 20.49
CA GLY A 166 18.76 15.88 21.15
C GLY A 166 18.28 14.44 21.32
N ASN A 167 16.98 14.22 21.25
CA ASN A 167 16.36 12.92 21.39
C ASN A 167 15.14 12.80 20.47
N GLU A 168 14.51 11.60 20.44
CA GLU A 168 13.36 11.31 19.59
C GLU A 168 12.14 12.19 19.91
N ASP A 169 11.91 12.54 21.18
CA ASP A 169 10.79 13.41 21.58
C ASP A 169 10.93 14.80 20.96
N ILE A 170 12.14 15.39 21.05
CA ILE A 170 12.44 16.69 20.43
C ILE A 170 12.29 16.59 18.91
N ALA A 171 12.80 15.52 18.31
CA ALA A 171 12.69 15.32 16.86
C ALA A 171 11.23 15.22 16.40
N LYS A 172 10.38 14.54 17.20
CA LYS A 172 8.93 14.47 16.95
C LYS A 172 8.26 15.84 17.08
N ASP A 173 8.61 16.63 18.11
CA ASP A 173 8.06 17.98 18.29
C ASP A 173 8.45 18.89 17.12
N VAL A 174 9.69 18.79 16.63
CA VAL A 174 10.14 19.48 15.40
C VAL A 174 9.32 19.03 14.20
N ALA A 175 9.11 17.72 14.01
CA ALA A 175 8.31 17.20 12.91
C ALA A 175 6.86 17.71 12.97
N MET A 176 6.26 17.80 14.16
CA MET A 176 4.92 18.38 14.37
C MET A 176 4.90 19.86 14.00
N HIS A 177 5.93 20.61 14.39
CA HIS A 177 6.05 22.03 14.09
C HIS A 177 6.21 22.29 12.59
N VAL A 178 7.02 21.46 11.91
CA VAL A 178 7.18 21.49 10.45
C VAL A 178 5.86 21.19 9.76
N ALA A 179 5.10 20.18 10.23
CA ALA A 179 3.79 19.84 9.66
C ALA A 179 2.79 21.00 9.75
N ALA A 180 2.83 21.76 10.87
CA ALA A 180 1.93 22.87 11.11
C ALA A 180 2.29 24.14 10.31
N ASN A 181 3.58 24.42 10.11
CA ASN A 181 4.04 25.67 9.54
C ASN A 181 4.48 25.56 8.07
N ASN A 182 4.68 24.36 7.56
CA ASN A 182 5.13 24.09 6.18
C ASN A 182 6.29 25.01 5.75
N PRO A 183 7.43 25.02 6.47
CA PRO A 183 8.54 25.92 6.16
C PRO A 183 9.11 25.64 4.77
N GLY A 184 9.44 26.71 4.04
CA GLY A 184 10.01 26.58 2.70
C GLY A 184 11.50 26.23 2.71
N TYR A 185 12.17 26.38 3.85
CA TYR A 185 13.61 26.19 4.00
C TYR A 185 13.94 25.56 5.35
N VAL A 186 15.08 24.88 5.42
CA VAL A 186 15.62 24.29 6.67
C VAL A 186 16.39 25.33 7.48
N ASN A 187 16.96 26.32 6.83
CA ASN A 187 17.78 27.43 7.36
C ASN A 187 17.60 28.70 6.53
#